data_f97298a257e7a42dffdeef40377123ae
#
_entry.id   f97298a257e7a42dffdeef40377123ae
#
_cell.length_a   1.000
_cell.length_b   1.000
_cell.length_c   1.000
_cell.angle_alpha   90.00
_cell.angle_beta   90.00
_cell.angle_gamma   90.00
#
_symmetry.space_group_name_H-M   'P 1'
#
loop_
_entity.id
_entity.type
_entity.pdbx_description
1 polymer ?
#
loop_
_entity_poly.entity_id
_entity_poly.type
_entity_poly.pdbx_seq_one_letter_code
_entity_poly.pdbx_strand_id
1 'polypeptide(L)'
;MKPACTYKSPKTILNKGTGFLSGYSHSLNPYTGCSFGCSYCYVRRMPVSIFRDEEWGSWIDVKQNAAELFRKEYRRAKEKGPVTIFMSSSTDPYQPIEHRERITRSLLEIMAECPPDFLLVQTRSPLVRRDIDLLLRLGDAVRVSMTVETDLEEIRKHFSPQAPPIPARLKTLERLAEAGVPAQATIAPVLPSSEAFGDVLRPLVKRVCIDDYFMGDGSGGKRTRQLNMLALYRQLGLEEWYHPSAYRIVYDRLRRHFSEEELFISQAGFEP
;
A
#
# COMPACT_ATOMS: atom_id res chain seq x y z
N MET A 1 -9.91 -19.56 -1.51
CA MET A 1 -11.26 -19.36 -2.12
C MET A 1 -11.19 -18.11 -3.01
N LYS A 2 -11.84 -18.09 -4.18
CA LYS A 2 -11.90 -16.85 -5.00
C LYS A 2 -12.87 -15.87 -4.31
N PRO A 3 -12.51 -14.57 -4.21
CA PRO A 3 -13.41 -13.58 -3.61
C PRO A 3 -14.66 -13.39 -4.47
N ALA A 4 -15.78 -13.11 -3.81
CA ALA A 4 -17.00 -12.67 -4.47
C ALA A 4 -16.77 -11.30 -5.11
N CYS A 5 -17.15 -11.13 -6.38
CA CYS A 5 -16.96 -9.88 -7.11
C CYS A 5 -18.32 -9.26 -7.42
N THR A 6 -18.50 -8.00 -7.01
CA THR A 6 -19.69 -7.21 -7.31
C THR A 6 -19.28 -5.97 -8.10
N TYR A 7 -20.07 -5.59 -9.10
CA TYR A 7 -19.84 -4.39 -9.90
C TYR A 7 -20.68 -3.24 -9.33
N LYS A 8 -20.03 -2.12 -9.06
CA LYS A 8 -20.64 -0.92 -8.46
C LYS A 8 -20.36 0.31 -9.32
N SER A 9 -21.29 1.24 -9.33
CA SER A 9 -21.12 2.57 -9.92
C SER A 9 -21.19 3.63 -8.82
N PRO A 10 -20.06 3.94 -8.15
CA PRO A 10 -20.00 4.97 -7.13
C PRO A 10 -20.30 6.36 -7.72
N LYS A 11 -20.66 7.29 -6.85
CA LYS A 11 -20.91 8.71 -7.22
C LYS A 11 -19.63 9.55 -7.19
N THR A 12 -18.60 9.11 -6.45
CA THR A 12 -17.29 9.76 -6.32
C THR A 12 -16.17 8.73 -6.28
N ILE A 13 -14.99 9.12 -6.75
CA ILE A 13 -13.80 8.27 -6.71
C ILE A 13 -12.58 8.98 -6.11
N LEU A 14 -12.46 10.29 -6.33
CA LEU A 14 -11.48 11.14 -5.65
C LEU A 14 -12.06 11.62 -4.32
N ASN A 15 -11.49 11.19 -3.22
CA ASN A 15 -11.86 11.61 -1.89
C ASN A 15 -10.83 12.60 -1.34
N LYS A 16 -11.26 13.60 -0.58
CA LYS A 16 -10.33 14.53 0.08
C LYS A 16 -9.38 13.79 1.00
N GLY A 17 -8.09 14.12 0.94
CA GLY A 17 -7.09 13.63 1.90
C GLY A 17 -7.39 14.18 3.29
N THR A 18 -7.51 13.30 4.28
CA THR A 18 -7.81 13.65 5.68
C THR A 18 -7.06 12.75 6.65
N GLY A 19 -6.87 13.20 7.88
CA GLY A 19 -6.19 12.43 8.92
C GLY A 19 -4.78 12.07 8.51
N PHE A 20 -4.42 10.79 8.49
CA PHE A 20 -3.11 10.32 8.08
C PHE A 20 -2.70 10.78 6.65
N LEU A 21 -3.68 11.04 5.79
CA LEU A 21 -3.47 11.49 4.41
C LEU A 21 -3.63 13.00 4.23
N SER A 22 -3.55 13.80 5.28
CA SER A 22 -3.73 15.26 5.20
C SER A 22 -2.68 15.97 4.34
N GLY A 23 -1.51 15.37 4.09
CA GLY A 23 -0.50 15.85 3.15
C GLY A 23 -0.87 15.68 1.67
N TYR A 24 -1.93 14.94 1.39
CA TYR A 24 -2.46 14.75 0.04
C TYR A 24 -3.73 15.54 -0.18
N SER A 25 -3.88 16.11 -1.37
CA SER A 25 -5.17 16.73 -1.75
C SER A 25 -6.27 15.68 -1.85
N HIS A 26 -5.93 14.47 -2.33
CA HIS A 26 -6.90 13.41 -2.56
C HIS A 26 -6.37 12.01 -2.24
N SER A 27 -7.30 11.11 -1.90
CA SER A 27 -7.11 9.66 -1.93
C SER A 27 -7.93 9.03 -3.05
N LEU A 28 -7.38 7.97 -3.66
CA LEU A 28 -7.98 7.26 -4.79
C LEU A 28 -7.92 5.75 -4.53
N ASN A 29 -9.08 5.09 -4.48
CA ASN A 29 -9.17 3.64 -4.31
C ASN A 29 -9.92 3.05 -5.52
N PRO A 30 -9.25 2.32 -6.43
CA PRO A 30 -9.88 1.74 -7.64
C PRO A 30 -10.95 0.72 -7.31
N TYR A 31 -10.81 0.05 -6.19
CA TYR A 31 -11.71 -0.99 -5.70
C TYR A 31 -12.21 -0.66 -4.29
N THR A 32 -13.18 -1.46 -3.82
CA THR A 32 -13.54 -1.55 -2.41
C THR A 32 -13.41 -3.02 -2.00
N GLY A 33 -12.81 -3.30 -0.84
CA GLY A 33 -12.37 -4.65 -0.48
C GLY A 33 -10.99 -4.98 -1.03
N CYS A 34 -10.36 -6.05 -0.51
CA CYS A 34 -9.02 -6.47 -0.91
C CYS A 34 -8.84 -7.96 -0.68
N SER A 35 -8.62 -8.73 -1.75
CA SER A 35 -8.48 -10.18 -1.70
C SER A 35 -7.22 -10.69 -0.99
N PHE A 36 -6.25 -9.81 -0.70
CA PHE A 36 -5.09 -10.22 0.08
C PHE A 36 -5.43 -10.53 1.54
N GLY A 37 -6.52 -9.98 2.09
CA GLY A 37 -7.11 -10.39 3.34
C GLY A 37 -6.17 -10.40 4.55
N CYS A 38 -5.11 -9.55 4.56
CA CYS A 38 -4.11 -9.52 5.62
C CYS A 38 -4.76 -9.50 7.01
N SER A 39 -4.24 -10.30 7.95
CA SER A 39 -4.81 -10.42 9.29
C SER A 39 -4.79 -9.11 10.05
N TYR A 40 -3.74 -8.33 9.87
CA TYR A 40 -3.50 -7.03 10.51
C TYR A 40 -4.19 -5.85 9.84
N CYS A 41 -4.90 -6.03 8.74
CA CYS A 41 -5.44 -4.93 7.96
C CYS A 41 -6.43 -4.08 8.78
N TYR A 42 -6.08 -2.83 9.06
CA TYR A 42 -6.92 -1.92 9.84
C TYR A 42 -8.29 -1.65 9.20
N VAL A 43 -8.40 -1.86 7.89
CA VAL A 43 -9.65 -1.67 7.13
C VAL A 43 -10.73 -2.66 7.59
N ARG A 44 -10.35 -3.81 8.18
CA ARG A 44 -11.28 -4.74 8.84
C ARG A 44 -12.11 -4.06 9.94
N ARG A 45 -11.62 -2.96 10.51
CA ARG A 45 -12.27 -2.17 11.57
C ARG A 45 -12.74 -0.80 11.09
N MET A 46 -12.87 -0.62 9.79
CA MET A 46 -13.49 0.57 9.17
C MET A 46 -14.93 0.28 8.76
N PRO A 47 -15.78 1.33 8.65
CA PRO A 47 -17.18 1.19 8.25
C PRO A 47 -17.38 0.36 6.98
N VAL A 48 -16.50 0.49 6.02
CA VAL A 48 -16.52 -0.24 4.74
C VAL A 48 -16.48 -1.77 4.91
N SER A 49 -15.93 -2.25 6.02
CA SER A 49 -15.84 -3.68 6.34
C SER A 49 -16.83 -4.10 7.43
N ILE A 50 -16.96 -3.31 8.52
CA ILE A 50 -17.77 -3.70 9.69
C ILE A 50 -19.28 -3.73 9.42
N PHE A 51 -19.76 -3.03 8.40
CA PHE A 51 -21.17 -3.04 7.98
C PHE A 51 -21.45 -4.04 6.86
N ARG A 52 -20.52 -4.99 6.63
CA ARG A 52 -20.70 -6.10 5.71
C ARG A 52 -20.81 -7.41 6.47
N ASP A 53 -21.61 -8.32 5.94
CA ASP A 53 -21.74 -9.67 6.49
C ASP A 53 -20.60 -10.58 6.05
N GLU A 54 -19.91 -10.22 4.92
CA GLU A 54 -18.80 -11.00 4.38
C GLU A 54 -17.47 -10.68 5.09
N GLU A 55 -16.68 -11.72 5.30
CA GLU A 55 -15.34 -11.58 5.89
C GLU A 55 -14.41 -10.76 4.97
N TRP A 56 -13.56 -9.92 5.58
CA TRP A 56 -12.52 -9.18 4.87
C TRP A 56 -11.56 -10.13 4.15
N GLY A 57 -11.39 -9.94 2.85
CA GLY A 57 -10.60 -10.82 1.99
C GLY A 57 -11.46 -11.72 1.08
N SER A 58 -12.73 -11.91 1.41
CA SER A 58 -13.63 -12.78 0.65
C SER A 58 -14.47 -12.05 -0.42
N TRP A 59 -14.38 -10.72 -0.52
CA TRP A 59 -15.18 -9.91 -1.44
C TRP A 59 -14.42 -8.73 -2.02
N ILE A 60 -14.86 -8.29 -3.21
CA ILE A 60 -14.34 -7.10 -3.92
C ILE A 60 -15.50 -6.44 -4.65
N ASP A 61 -15.66 -5.11 -4.47
CA ASP A 61 -16.50 -4.31 -5.34
C ASP A 61 -15.62 -3.66 -6.41
N VAL A 62 -15.92 -3.94 -7.66
CA VAL A 62 -15.27 -3.36 -8.85
C VAL A 62 -16.02 -2.08 -9.21
N LYS A 63 -15.32 -0.95 -9.24
CA LYS A 63 -15.88 0.36 -9.61
C LYS A 63 -15.92 0.50 -11.13
N GLN A 64 -16.96 -0.05 -11.76
CA GLN A 64 -17.04 -0.19 -13.23
C GLN A 64 -17.02 1.15 -14.00
N ASN A 65 -17.47 2.25 -13.37
CA ASN A 65 -17.44 3.60 -13.96
C ASN A 65 -16.22 4.43 -13.53
N ALA A 66 -15.18 3.78 -12.98
CA ALA A 66 -14.03 4.47 -12.36
C ALA A 66 -13.34 5.45 -13.32
N ALA A 67 -13.06 5.02 -14.55
CA ALA A 67 -12.32 5.84 -15.52
C ALA A 67 -13.10 7.11 -15.92
N GLU A 68 -14.40 6.98 -16.23
CA GLU A 68 -15.27 8.10 -16.61
C GLU A 68 -15.38 9.10 -15.43
N LEU A 69 -15.69 8.58 -14.25
CA LEU A 69 -15.87 9.39 -13.06
C LEU A 69 -14.56 10.11 -12.66
N PHE A 70 -13.44 9.39 -12.72
CA PHE A 70 -12.13 9.94 -12.43
C PHE A 70 -11.76 11.06 -13.40
N ARG A 71 -11.93 10.87 -14.71
CA ARG A 71 -11.65 11.91 -15.71
C ARG A 71 -12.37 13.21 -15.41
N LYS A 72 -13.65 13.12 -15.02
CA LYS A 72 -14.48 14.27 -14.66
C LYS A 72 -14.02 14.96 -13.37
N GLU A 73 -13.82 14.18 -12.30
CA GLU A 73 -13.43 14.70 -10.99
C GLU A 73 -11.99 15.23 -11.00
N TYR A 74 -11.08 14.53 -11.67
CA TYR A 74 -9.68 14.87 -11.78
C TYR A 74 -9.47 16.20 -12.53
N ARG A 75 -10.15 16.39 -13.67
CA ARG A 75 -10.13 17.67 -14.38
C ARG A 75 -10.57 18.83 -13.48
N ARG A 76 -11.68 18.66 -12.78
CA ARG A 76 -12.18 19.66 -11.83
C ARG A 76 -11.23 19.94 -10.66
N ALA A 77 -10.49 18.92 -10.22
CA ALA A 77 -9.50 19.07 -9.17
C ALA A 77 -8.30 19.88 -9.70
N LYS A 78 -7.78 19.56 -10.89
CA LYS A 78 -6.67 20.29 -11.54
C LYS A 78 -7.02 21.75 -11.84
N GLU A 79 -8.27 22.09 -12.17
CA GLU A 79 -8.74 23.46 -12.35
C GLU A 79 -8.69 24.28 -11.04
N LYS A 80 -8.71 23.63 -9.87
CA LYS A 80 -8.71 24.29 -8.55
C LYS A 80 -7.31 24.47 -7.94
N GLY A 81 -6.30 23.79 -8.48
CA GLY A 81 -4.93 23.88 -7.99
C GLY A 81 -4.17 22.56 -8.08
N PRO A 82 -3.02 22.45 -7.38
CA PRO A 82 -2.20 21.26 -7.37
C PRO A 82 -2.96 20.02 -6.88
N VAL A 83 -2.72 18.89 -7.56
CA VAL A 83 -3.36 17.60 -7.25
C VAL A 83 -2.32 16.57 -6.85
N THR A 84 -2.28 16.23 -5.58
CA THR A 84 -1.49 15.12 -5.04
C THR A 84 -2.43 13.98 -4.65
N ILE A 85 -2.09 12.76 -5.07
CA ILE A 85 -2.96 11.58 -4.92
C ILE A 85 -2.26 10.46 -4.16
N PHE A 86 -2.89 9.99 -3.08
CA PHE A 86 -2.53 8.73 -2.45
C PHE A 86 -3.41 7.62 -3.05
N MET A 87 -2.83 6.76 -3.88
CA MET A 87 -3.56 5.62 -4.44
C MET A 87 -3.48 4.42 -3.51
N SER A 88 -4.65 4.02 -3.05
CA SER A 88 -4.94 2.79 -2.30
C SER A 88 -4.56 2.79 -0.83
N SER A 89 -5.26 3.65 -0.09
CA SER A 89 -5.25 3.65 1.38
C SER A 89 -6.09 2.53 2.01
N SER A 90 -7.09 1.99 1.31
CA SER A 90 -8.05 1.02 1.88
C SER A 90 -8.26 -0.25 1.05
N THR A 91 -7.44 -0.46 0.04
CA THR A 91 -7.44 -1.63 -0.84
C THR A 91 -6.03 -1.84 -1.40
N ASP A 92 -5.81 -2.81 -2.28
CA ASP A 92 -4.61 -2.85 -3.12
C ASP A 92 -5.02 -2.61 -4.58
N PRO A 93 -4.39 -1.66 -5.29
CA PRO A 93 -4.78 -1.28 -6.65
C PRO A 93 -4.43 -2.37 -7.66
N TYR A 94 -3.54 -3.27 -7.31
CA TYR A 94 -3.06 -4.37 -8.14
C TYR A 94 -3.42 -5.76 -7.59
N GLN A 95 -4.48 -5.85 -6.78
CA GLN A 95 -4.98 -7.15 -6.36
C GLN A 95 -5.38 -8.02 -7.57
N PRO A 96 -5.47 -9.36 -7.46
CA PRO A 96 -5.58 -10.27 -8.61
C PRO A 96 -6.67 -9.92 -9.64
N ILE A 97 -7.80 -9.35 -9.21
CA ILE A 97 -8.89 -8.95 -10.10
C ILE A 97 -8.46 -7.88 -11.12
N GLU A 98 -7.48 -7.03 -10.77
CA GLU A 98 -6.94 -5.97 -11.63
C GLU A 98 -6.32 -6.51 -12.92
N HIS A 99 -5.85 -7.76 -12.91
CA HIS A 99 -5.34 -8.40 -14.13
C HIS A 99 -6.41 -8.43 -15.25
N ARG A 100 -7.67 -8.66 -14.87
CA ARG A 100 -8.80 -8.72 -15.78
C ARG A 100 -9.48 -7.36 -15.99
N GLU A 101 -9.79 -6.68 -14.88
CA GLU A 101 -10.62 -5.47 -14.90
C GLU A 101 -9.86 -4.22 -15.37
N ARG A 102 -8.55 -4.15 -15.16
CA ARG A 102 -7.67 -3.05 -15.59
C ARG A 102 -8.14 -1.65 -15.18
N ILE A 103 -8.81 -1.57 -14.03
CA ILE A 103 -9.31 -0.28 -13.50
C ILE A 103 -8.13 0.63 -13.14
N THR A 104 -7.15 0.12 -12.39
CA THR A 104 -5.95 0.91 -12.03
C THR A 104 -5.22 1.40 -13.27
N ARG A 105 -5.04 0.53 -14.28
CA ARG A 105 -4.41 0.91 -15.53
C ARG A 105 -5.16 2.04 -16.22
N SER A 106 -6.50 1.98 -16.31
CA SER A 106 -7.30 3.03 -16.96
C SER A 106 -7.20 4.38 -16.24
N LEU A 107 -7.02 4.37 -14.90
CA LEU A 107 -6.79 5.59 -14.12
C LEU A 107 -5.38 6.16 -14.38
N LEU A 108 -4.36 5.29 -14.50
CA LEU A 108 -3.01 5.71 -14.86
C LEU A 108 -2.93 6.26 -16.29
N GLU A 109 -3.67 5.69 -17.24
CA GLU A 109 -3.77 6.20 -18.62
C GLU A 109 -4.26 7.66 -18.63
N ILE A 110 -5.30 7.97 -17.84
CA ILE A 110 -5.81 9.34 -17.70
C ILE A 110 -4.77 10.26 -17.05
N MET A 111 -4.08 9.80 -16.00
CA MET A 111 -3.03 10.58 -15.35
C MET A 111 -1.81 10.78 -16.26
N ALA A 112 -1.49 9.83 -17.11
CA ALA A 112 -0.41 9.96 -18.09
C ALA A 112 -0.71 10.96 -19.23
N GLU A 113 -1.99 11.26 -19.49
CA GLU A 113 -2.42 12.35 -20.41
C GLU A 113 -2.21 13.73 -19.76
N CYS A 114 -2.45 13.85 -18.46
CA CYS A 114 -2.30 15.07 -17.67
C CYS A 114 -1.76 14.70 -16.27
N PRO A 115 -0.44 14.69 -16.04
CA PRO A 115 0.13 14.20 -14.78
C PRO A 115 -0.34 14.97 -13.55
N PRO A 116 -0.56 14.29 -12.41
CA PRO A 116 -0.75 14.94 -11.12
C PRO A 116 0.56 15.62 -10.68
N ASP A 117 0.47 16.47 -9.67
CA ASP A 117 1.66 17.06 -9.06
C ASP A 117 2.44 16.01 -8.27
N PHE A 118 1.74 15.02 -7.71
CA PHE A 118 2.35 13.81 -7.16
C PHE A 118 1.34 12.66 -7.04
N LEU A 119 1.81 11.44 -7.32
CA LEU A 119 1.07 10.18 -7.14
C LEU A 119 1.89 9.19 -6.32
N LEU A 120 1.40 8.81 -5.15
CA LEU A 120 1.91 7.61 -4.47
C LEU A 120 1.04 6.41 -4.83
N VAL A 121 1.66 5.36 -5.33
CA VAL A 121 0.99 4.07 -5.63
C VAL A 121 1.38 3.07 -4.56
N GLN A 122 0.50 2.83 -3.59
CA GLN A 122 0.73 1.87 -2.51
C GLN A 122 0.26 0.48 -2.93
N THR A 123 1.18 -0.49 -2.99
CA THR A 123 0.85 -1.87 -3.36
C THR A 123 1.81 -2.90 -2.76
N ARG A 124 1.40 -4.15 -2.72
CA ARG A 124 2.26 -5.33 -2.47
C ARG A 124 2.26 -6.29 -3.65
N SER A 125 1.67 -5.88 -4.76
CA SER A 125 1.46 -6.76 -5.91
C SER A 125 2.53 -6.60 -6.98
N PRO A 126 3.14 -7.71 -7.43
CA PRO A 126 4.03 -7.70 -8.59
C PRO A 126 3.35 -7.27 -9.90
N LEU A 127 2.00 -7.21 -9.94
CA LEU A 127 1.25 -6.81 -11.12
C LEU A 127 1.51 -5.35 -11.52
N VAL A 128 2.01 -4.50 -10.62
CA VAL A 128 2.40 -3.11 -10.93
C VAL A 128 3.41 -3.02 -12.07
N ARG A 129 4.22 -4.06 -12.29
CA ARG A 129 5.17 -4.14 -13.42
C ARG A 129 4.49 -4.08 -14.78
N ARG A 130 3.22 -4.49 -14.89
CA ARG A 130 2.44 -4.38 -16.13
C ARG A 130 2.34 -2.95 -16.63
N ASP A 131 2.33 -1.98 -15.72
CA ASP A 131 2.04 -0.58 -15.99
C ASP A 131 3.30 0.31 -15.92
N ILE A 132 4.51 -0.27 -16.01
CA ILE A 132 5.79 0.47 -16.05
C ILE A 132 5.78 1.51 -17.19
N ASP A 133 5.19 1.19 -18.33
CA ASP A 133 5.03 2.10 -19.47
C ASP A 133 4.32 3.41 -19.09
N LEU A 134 3.28 3.33 -18.27
CA LEU A 134 2.53 4.49 -17.78
C LEU A 134 3.25 5.20 -16.63
N LEU A 135 3.87 4.44 -15.73
CA LEU A 135 4.64 5.01 -14.61
C LEU A 135 5.83 5.83 -15.12
N LEU A 136 6.51 5.38 -16.17
CA LEU A 136 7.60 6.14 -16.81
C LEU A 136 7.10 7.46 -17.43
N ARG A 137 5.88 7.48 -17.97
CA ARG A 137 5.28 8.72 -18.50
C ARG A 137 4.94 9.73 -17.40
N LEU A 138 4.73 9.28 -16.18
CA LEU A 138 4.53 10.15 -15.02
C LEU A 138 5.87 10.68 -14.47
N GLY A 139 6.99 10.01 -14.73
CA GLY A 139 8.33 10.44 -14.33
C GLY A 139 8.45 10.67 -12.83
N ASP A 140 9.00 11.81 -12.42
CA ASP A 140 9.20 12.15 -11.00
C ASP A 140 7.90 12.47 -10.25
N ALA A 141 6.78 12.64 -10.97
CA ALA A 141 5.47 12.85 -10.36
C ALA A 141 4.87 11.56 -9.75
N VAL A 142 5.52 10.41 -9.88
CA VAL A 142 5.04 9.15 -9.29
C VAL A 142 6.09 8.52 -8.39
N ARG A 143 5.63 7.87 -7.32
CA ARG A 143 6.43 6.95 -6.51
C ARG A 143 5.63 5.67 -6.24
N VAL A 144 6.21 4.53 -6.61
CA VAL A 144 5.65 3.23 -6.25
C VAL A 144 6.14 2.84 -4.86
N SER A 145 5.22 2.69 -3.93
CA SER A 145 5.47 2.26 -2.55
C SER A 145 5.15 0.77 -2.44
N MET A 146 6.19 -0.07 -2.56
CA MET A 146 6.06 -1.52 -2.49
C MET A 146 6.12 -1.98 -1.04
N THR A 147 5.04 -2.58 -0.56
CA THR A 147 5.02 -3.15 0.79
C THR A 147 5.84 -4.43 0.88
N VAL A 148 6.85 -4.41 1.77
CA VAL A 148 7.69 -5.55 2.14
C VAL A 148 7.80 -5.54 3.66
N GLU A 149 6.82 -6.13 4.35
CA GLU A 149 6.67 -6.07 5.82
C GLU A 149 7.75 -6.85 6.56
N THR A 150 8.36 -7.80 5.88
CA THR A 150 9.37 -8.74 6.37
C THR A 150 10.13 -9.34 5.18
N ASP A 151 11.32 -9.84 5.40
CA ASP A 151 12.08 -10.66 4.45
C ASP A 151 11.86 -12.18 4.68
N LEU A 152 11.12 -12.55 5.72
CA LEU A 152 10.86 -13.94 6.10
C LEU A 152 9.52 -14.43 5.52
N GLU A 153 9.59 -15.35 4.57
CA GLU A 153 8.41 -15.91 3.90
C GLU A 153 7.49 -16.67 4.87
N GLU A 154 8.02 -17.28 5.92
CA GLU A 154 7.25 -17.91 7.00
C GLU A 154 6.35 -16.90 7.71
N ILE A 155 6.92 -15.74 8.07
CA ILE A 155 6.18 -14.66 8.73
C ILE A 155 5.06 -14.16 7.80
N ARG A 156 5.38 -13.92 6.50
CA ARG A 156 4.34 -13.54 5.53
C ARG A 156 3.18 -14.54 5.51
N LYS A 157 3.47 -15.85 5.50
CA LYS A 157 2.43 -16.90 5.46
C LYS A 157 1.49 -16.84 6.66
N HIS A 158 1.98 -16.49 7.84
CA HIS A 158 1.15 -16.37 9.03
C HIS A 158 0.31 -15.09 9.03
N PHE A 159 0.87 -13.96 8.60
CA PHE A 159 0.22 -12.66 8.71
C PHE A 159 -0.58 -12.24 7.47
N SER A 160 -0.15 -12.66 6.29
CA SER A 160 -0.79 -12.33 5.01
C SER A 160 -0.67 -13.47 3.99
N PRO A 161 -1.30 -14.64 4.26
CA PRO A 161 -1.10 -15.86 3.48
C PRO A 161 -1.48 -15.71 2.00
N GLN A 162 -2.45 -14.86 1.69
CA GLN A 162 -2.94 -14.64 0.32
C GLN A 162 -2.19 -13.52 -0.42
N ALA A 163 -1.33 -12.78 0.27
CA ALA A 163 -0.51 -11.75 -0.35
C ALA A 163 0.62 -12.40 -1.19
N PRO A 164 1.10 -11.73 -2.25
CA PRO A 164 2.19 -12.25 -3.07
C PRO A 164 3.44 -12.59 -2.26
N PRO A 165 4.22 -13.63 -2.65
CA PRO A 165 5.45 -14.00 -1.97
C PRO A 165 6.46 -12.86 -1.90
N ILE A 166 7.26 -12.81 -0.83
CA ILE A 166 8.30 -11.78 -0.64
C ILE A 166 9.29 -11.72 -1.83
N PRO A 167 9.83 -12.87 -2.32
CA PRO A 167 10.75 -12.81 -3.47
C PRO A 167 10.14 -12.16 -4.72
N ALA A 168 8.85 -12.32 -4.95
CA ALA A 168 8.17 -11.69 -6.08
C ALA A 168 8.05 -10.16 -5.94
N ARG A 169 7.90 -9.66 -4.69
CA ARG A 169 7.89 -8.23 -4.39
C ARG A 169 9.28 -7.61 -4.52
N LEU A 170 10.32 -8.29 -4.00
CA LEU A 170 11.71 -7.86 -4.15
C LEU A 170 12.10 -7.80 -5.63
N LYS A 171 11.77 -8.83 -6.42
CA LYS A 171 11.98 -8.83 -7.87
C LYS A 171 11.20 -7.71 -8.57
N THR A 172 10.10 -7.25 -8.00
CA THR A 172 9.35 -6.10 -8.54
C THR A 172 10.09 -4.79 -8.29
N LEU A 173 10.64 -4.59 -7.09
CA LEU A 173 11.49 -3.42 -6.79
C LEU A 173 12.70 -3.36 -7.71
N GLU A 174 13.37 -4.50 -7.93
CA GLU A 174 14.49 -4.59 -8.88
C GLU A 174 14.06 -4.15 -10.30
N ARG A 175 12.92 -4.65 -10.80
CA ARG A 175 12.41 -4.30 -12.12
C ARG A 175 11.97 -2.83 -12.25
N LEU A 176 11.44 -2.25 -11.18
CA LEU A 176 11.11 -0.82 -11.15
C LEU A 176 12.39 0.02 -11.18
N ALA A 177 13.41 -0.36 -10.41
CA ALA A 177 14.72 0.32 -10.39
C ALA A 177 15.44 0.23 -11.75
N GLU A 178 15.49 -0.98 -12.36
CA GLU A 178 16.06 -1.20 -13.70
C GLU A 178 15.36 -0.35 -14.78
N ALA A 179 14.04 -0.16 -14.65
CA ALA A 179 13.25 0.64 -15.56
C ALA A 179 13.37 2.16 -15.29
N GLY A 180 13.95 2.58 -14.17
CA GLY A 180 14.03 3.99 -13.78
C GLY A 180 12.74 4.56 -13.18
N VAL A 181 11.81 3.70 -12.73
CA VAL A 181 10.59 4.15 -12.04
C VAL A 181 10.90 4.47 -10.58
N PRO A 182 10.59 5.69 -10.08
CA PRO A 182 10.78 6.02 -8.68
C PRO A 182 10.01 5.06 -7.76
N ALA A 183 10.74 4.38 -6.86
CA ALA A 183 10.17 3.40 -5.95
C ALA A 183 10.76 3.47 -4.55
N GLN A 184 10.00 3.01 -3.56
CA GLN A 184 10.43 2.82 -2.18
C GLN A 184 9.98 1.45 -1.66
N ALA A 185 10.72 0.90 -0.71
CA ALA A 185 10.23 -0.20 0.11
C ALA A 185 9.44 0.38 1.30
N THR A 186 8.29 -0.22 1.58
CA THR A 186 7.46 0.19 2.72
C THR A 186 7.27 -1.00 3.64
N ILE A 187 7.83 -0.90 4.84
CA ILE A 187 7.73 -1.89 5.91
C ILE A 187 6.54 -1.49 6.77
N ALA A 188 5.35 -1.89 6.35
CA ALA A 188 4.08 -1.47 6.97
C ALA A 188 3.03 -2.61 6.95
N PRO A 189 2.70 -3.14 8.13
CA PRO A 189 3.30 -2.87 9.44
C PRO A 189 4.67 -3.55 9.57
N VAL A 190 5.49 -3.09 10.52
CA VAL A 190 6.69 -3.82 10.94
C VAL A 190 6.28 -5.22 11.42
N LEU A 191 6.85 -6.25 10.79
CA LEU A 191 6.73 -7.65 11.20
C LEU A 191 8.12 -8.21 11.57
N PRO A 192 8.18 -9.35 12.28
CA PRO A 192 9.44 -10.05 12.52
C PRO A 192 10.24 -10.22 11.23
N SER A 193 11.50 -9.81 11.25
CA SER A 193 12.41 -9.84 10.10
C SER A 193 13.79 -10.36 10.50
N SER A 194 14.63 -10.73 9.53
CA SER A 194 15.99 -11.18 9.80
C SER A 194 16.95 -10.01 10.04
N GLU A 195 18.14 -10.31 10.57
CA GLU A 195 19.24 -9.34 10.66
C GLU A 195 19.73 -8.86 9.28
N ALA A 196 19.56 -9.69 8.24
CA ALA A 196 19.95 -9.40 6.88
C ALA A 196 18.95 -8.53 6.09
N PHE A 197 17.87 -8.07 6.72
CA PHE A 197 16.81 -7.34 6.00
C PHE A 197 17.33 -6.07 5.30
N GLY A 198 18.30 -5.38 5.91
CA GLY A 198 18.98 -4.24 5.28
C GLY A 198 19.76 -4.63 4.02
N ASP A 199 20.52 -5.73 4.07
CA ASP A 199 21.28 -6.25 2.92
C ASP A 199 20.34 -6.60 1.75
N VAL A 200 19.16 -7.16 2.06
CA VAL A 200 18.16 -7.53 1.06
C VAL A 200 17.56 -6.30 0.37
N LEU A 201 17.29 -5.21 1.10
CA LEU A 201 16.64 -4.03 0.56
C LEU A 201 17.61 -3.04 -0.11
N ARG A 202 18.85 -2.91 0.42
CA ARG A 202 19.81 -1.91 -0.04
C ARG A 202 20.07 -1.90 -1.56
N PRO A 203 20.27 -3.06 -2.23
CA PRO A 203 20.49 -3.06 -3.68
C PRO A 203 19.26 -2.68 -4.52
N LEU A 204 18.06 -2.66 -3.92
CA LEU A 204 16.80 -2.51 -4.62
C LEU A 204 16.21 -1.10 -4.54
N VAL A 205 16.45 -0.39 -3.45
CA VAL A 205 15.86 0.93 -3.18
C VAL A 205 16.82 1.87 -2.48
N LYS A 206 16.59 3.17 -2.65
CA LYS A 206 17.28 4.25 -1.91
C LYS A 206 16.38 4.89 -0.85
N ARG A 207 15.14 4.51 -0.75
CA ARG A 207 14.15 5.08 0.18
C ARG A 207 13.36 3.96 0.84
N VAL A 208 13.29 3.99 2.17
CA VAL A 208 12.53 3.02 2.97
C VAL A 208 11.62 3.77 3.92
N CYS A 209 10.34 3.41 3.93
CA CYS A 209 9.36 3.87 4.90
C CYS A 209 9.12 2.75 5.92
N ILE A 210 9.23 3.07 7.20
CA ILE A 210 8.97 2.14 8.31
C ILE A 210 7.71 2.61 9.03
N ASP A 211 6.72 1.75 9.14
CA ASP A 211 5.47 2.05 9.82
C ASP A 211 4.94 0.83 10.60
N ASP A 212 4.19 1.07 11.64
CA ASP A 212 3.72 -0.01 12.50
C ASP A 212 2.21 0.06 12.80
N TYR A 213 1.74 -0.85 13.63
CA TYR A 213 0.35 -0.91 14.07
C TYR A 213 -0.10 0.28 14.91
N PHE A 214 0.84 1.00 15.52
CA PHE A 214 0.56 2.02 16.51
C PHE A 214 0.58 3.42 15.90
N MET A 215 1.23 3.58 14.75
CA MET A 215 1.40 4.84 14.03
C MET A 215 0.54 4.92 12.76
N GLY A 216 0.60 3.90 11.90
CA GLY A 216 0.15 3.95 10.52
C GLY A 216 -1.36 3.93 10.28
N ASP A 217 -2.18 3.53 11.25
CA ASP A 217 -3.64 3.47 11.06
C ASP A 217 -4.37 4.74 11.53
N GLY A 218 -3.64 5.73 12.03
CA GLY A 218 -4.19 6.98 12.57
C GLY A 218 -5.06 6.80 13.81
N SER A 219 -5.02 5.65 14.49
CA SER A 219 -5.81 5.37 15.70
C SER A 219 -4.97 5.06 16.94
N GLY A 220 -3.64 5.19 16.87
CA GLY A 220 -2.73 4.83 17.95
C GLY A 220 -2.83 3.35 18.35
N GLY A 221 -2.94 2.45 17.37
CA GLY A 221 -3.04 1.01 17.57
C GLY A 221 -4.39 0.50 18.08
N LYS A 222 -5.40 1.36 18.21
CA LYS A 222 -6.74 0.97 18.72
C LYS A 222 -7.39 -0.09 17.83
N ARG A 223 -7.36 0.10 16.50
CA ARG A 223 -7.93 -0.86 15.53
C ARG A 223 -7.19 -2.20 15.57
N THR A 224 -5.87 -2.16 15.67
CA THR A 224 -5.05 -3.38 15.77
C THR A 224 -5.32 -4.17 17.05
N ARG A 225 -5.50 -3.48 18.18
CA ARG A 225 -5.96 -4.15 19.42
C ARG A 225 -7.32 -4.84 19.24
N GLN A 226 -8.24 -4.22 18.49
CA GLN A 226 -9.54 -4.82 18.17
C GLN A 226 -9.43 -6.03 17.21
N LEU A 227 -8.35 -6.17 16.47
CA LEU A 227 -8.05 -7.33 15.62
C LEU A 227 -7.41 -8.49 16.39
N ASN A 228 -7.10 -8.28 17.68
CA ASN A 228 -6.44 -9.26 18.54
C ASN A 228 -5.11 -9.80 17.98
N MET A 229 -4.34 -8.92 17.33
CA MET A 229 -3.06 -9.32 16.73
C MET A 229 -2.08 -9.89 17.75
N LEU A 230 -2.10 -9.42 19.01
CA LEU A 230 -1.26 -9.95 20.07
C LEU A 230 -1.44 -11.47 20.26
N ALA A 231 -2.66 -11.99 20.08
CA ALA A 231 -2.89 -13.44 20.19
C ALA A 231 -2.12 -14.22 19.12
N LEU A 232 -2.07 -13.70 17.88
CA LEU A 232 -1.29 -14.33 16.81
C LEU A 232 0.22 -14.29 17.11
N TYR A 233 0.74 -13.17 17.60
CA TYR A 233 2.14 -13.06 18.01
C TYR A 233 2.49 -14.06 19.15
N ARG A 234 1.63 -14.20 20.17
CA ARG A 234 1.79 -15.19 21.26
C ARG A 234 1.79 -16.61 20.73
N GLN A 235 0.90 -16.94 19.84
CA GLN A 235 0.84 -18.27 19.23
C GLN A 235 2.14 -18.64 18.50
N LEU A 236 2.86 -17.63 17.99
CA LEU A 236 4.11 -17.79 17.28
C LEU A 236 5.35 -17.61 18.17
N GLY A 237 5.20 -17.23 19.45
CA GLY A 237 6.32 -16.93 20.35
C GLY A 237 7.09 -15.67 19.95
N LEU A 238 6.41 -14.65 19.46
CA LEU A 238 6.98 -13.44 18.84
C LEU A 238 6.44 -12.14 19.48
N GLU A 239 6.01 -12.19 20.76
CA GLU A 239 5.34 -11.08 21.45
C GLU A 239 6.18 -9.79 21.49
N GLU A 240 7.49 -9.90 21.51
CA GLU A 240 8.42 -8.77 21.52
C GLU A 240 8.26 -7.87 20.27
N TRP A 241 7.74 -8.43 19.17
CA TRP A 241 7.47 -7.69 17.95
C TRP A 241 6.13 -6.94 17.96
N TYR A 242 5.26 -7.21 18.92
CA TYR A 242 3.99 -6.48 19.09
C TYR A 242 4.10 -5.42 20.18
N HIS A 243 4.95 -4.44 19.96
CA HIS A 243 5.20 -3.33 20.90
C HIS A 243 5.39 -2.01 20.13
N PRO A 244 5.00 -0.85 20.71
CA PRO A 244 5.13 0.45 20.03
C PRO A 244 6.56 0.84 19.65
N SER A 245 7.57 0.21 20.22
CA SER A 245 8.98 0.42 19.87
C SER A 245 9.57 -0.65 18.94
N ALA A 246 8.78 -1.64 18.49
CA ALA A 246 9.29 -2.71 17.60
C ALA A 246 9.87 -2.15 16.29
N TYR A 247 9.34 -1.03 15.78
CA TYR A 247 9.91 -0.36 14.63
C TYR A 247 11.39 0.02 14.78
N ARG A 248 11.85 0.27 16.01
CA ARG A 248 13.27 0.60 16.29
C ARG A 248 14.20 -0.56 15.99
N ILE A 249 13.75 -1.80 16.20
CA ILE A 249 14.53 -2.99 15.87
C ILE A 249 14.85 -2.97 14.36
N VAL A 250 13.86 -2.73 13.53
CA VAL A 250 14.05 -2.66 12.08
C VAL A 250 14.83 -1.42 11.69
N TYR A 251 14.53 -0.26 12.28
CA TYR A 251 15.27 0.98 12.03
C TYR A 251 16.76 0.82 12.33
N ASP A 252 17.13 0.23 13.47
CA ASP A 252 18.53 0.02 13.88
C ASP A 252 19.28 -0.97 12.97
N ARG A 253 18.57 -1.93 12.38
CA ARG A 253 19.12 -2.80 11.34
C ARG A 253 19.38 -2.05 10.05
N LEU A 254 18.38 -1.30 9.59
CA LEU A 254 18.44 -0.58 8.30
C LEU A 254 19.44 0.56 8.30
N ARG A 255 19.63 1.30 9.40
CA ARG A 255 20.60 2.40 9.47
C ARG A 255 22.06 1.98 9.29
N ARG A 256 22.35 0.67 9.29
CA ARG A 256 23.67 0.14 8.92
C ARG A 256 23.91 0.15 7.43
N HIS A 257 22.85 0.27 6.63
CA HIS A 257 22.84 0.17 5.17
C HIS A 257 22.32 1.43 4.47
N PHE A 258 21.49 2.20 5.15
CA PHE A 258 20.84 3.42 4.64
C PHE A 258 21.22 4.62 5.49
N SER A 259 21.34 5.79 4.85
CA SER A 259 21.50 7.06 5.57
C SER A 259 20.20 7.50 6.24
N GLU A 260 20.26 8.48 7.15
CA GLU A 260 19.07 9.02 7.81
C GLU A 260 18.10 9.68 6.81
N GLU A 261 18.61 10.23 5.71
CA GLU A 261 17.80 10.85 4.66
C GLU A 261 17.08 9.83 3.76
N GLU A 262 17.45 8.55 3.84
CA GLU A 262 16.86 7.45 3.10
C GLU A 262 15.82 6.67 3.92
N LEU A 263 15.79 6.89 5.27
CA LEU A 263 14.90 6.19 6.21
C LEU A 263 13.82 7.14 6.73
N PHE A 264 12.58 6.77 6.50
CA PHE A 264 11.42 7.57 6.90
C PHE A 264 10.55 6.77 7.87
N ILE A 265 9.99 7.44 8.86
CA ILE A 265 9.12 6.81 9.85
C ILE A 265 7.70 7.31 9.67
N SER A 266 6.75 6.36 9.56
CA SER A 266 5.31 6.60 9.49
C SER A 266 4.94 7.62 8.40
N GLN A 267 4.14 8.64 8.73
CA GLN A 267 3.58 9.59 7.79
C GLN A 267 4.64 10.26 6.88
N ALA A 268 5.81 10.61 7.42
CA ALA A 268 6.90 11.22 6.65
C ALA A 268 7.37 10.38 5.46
N GLY A 269 7.26 9.04 5.55
CA GLY A 269 7.61 8.13 4.45
C GLY A 269 6.58 8.07 3.33
N PHE A 270 5.38 8.58 3.59
CA PHE A 270 4.30 8.61 2.62
C PHE A 270 4.03 10.01 2.05
N GLU A 271 4.70 11.05 2.52
CA GLU A 271 4.53 12.40 2.00
C GLU A 271 4.95 12.53 0.54
N PRO A 272 4.27 13.47 -0.21
CA PRO A 272 4.60 13.78 -1.60
C PRO A 272 6.05 14.16 -1.83
#